data_aad066f7257bc371ca8059f76a8fee8f
#
_entry.id   aad066f7257bc371ca8059f76a8fee8f
#
_cell.length_a   1.000
_cell.length_b   1.000
_cell.length_c   1.000
_cell.angle_alpha   90.00
_cell.angle_beta   90.00
_cell.angle_gamma   90.00
#
_symmetry.space_group_name_H-M   'P 1'
#
loop_
_entity.id
_entity.type
_entity.pdbx_description
1 polymer ?
#
loop_
_entity_poly.entity_id
_entity_poly.type
_entity_poly.pdbx_seq_one_letter_code
_entity_poly.pdbx_strand_id
1 'polypeptide(L)'
;YNASHLFGFFSVFNADAIKNVSLTKGGMPANYGGRLASVLDITMKDGNYKTFHADWGIGLIASRLTLQGPIKEDTASFILSGRRTYIDVLTRPLIPDTSAFSGSGYFFYDLTAKLNWRLSDKDRLFLSGYFGRDVFTFNNADLDFTFNVPWGNSTASLRWNHLFNDRLFVNTSAVFTDYNFAFEGGSSGFTFRLSSGIRDGNLKQDFTYYPNS
;
A
#
# COMPACT_ATOMS: atom_id res chain seq x y z
N TYR A 1 -5.08 4.59 5.67
CA TYR A 1 -5.82 5.85 5.87
C TYR A 1 -5.81 6.73 4.64
N ASN A 2 -4.72 6.82 3.91
CA ASN A 2 -4.71 7.47 2.60
C ASN A 2 -4.69 6.37 1.51
N ALA A 3 -5.66 6.41 0.60
CA ALA A 3 -5.83 5.38 -0.44
C ALA A 3 -5.22 5.78 -1.80
N SER A 4 -4.53 6.91 -1.86
CA SER A 4 -4.02 7.45 -3.11
C SER A 4 -2.70 8.19 -2.96
N HIS A 5 -1.93 8.23 -4.04
CA HIS A 5 -0.77 9.08 -4.25
C HIS A 5 -1.14 10.29 -5.11
N LEU A 6 -0.31 11.32 -5.10
CA LEU A 6 -0.47 12.54 -5.90
C LEU A 6 -1.91 13.09 -5.81
N PHE A 7 -2.39 13.34 -4.60
CA PHE A 7 -3.72 13.93 -4.34
C PHE A 7 -4.88 13.21 -5.04
N GLY A 8 -4.76 11.92 -5.32
CA GLY A 8 -5.83 11.10 -5.93
C GLY A 8 -5.56 10.62 -7.35
N PHE A 9 -4.51 11.06 -8.01
CA PHE A 9 -4.20 10.65 -9.39
C PHE A 9 -3.72 9.19 -9.50
N PHE A 10 -3.05 8.67 -8.48
CA PHE A 10 -2.57 7.28 -8.47
C PHE A 10 -3.12 6.54 -7.25
N SER A 11 -3.59 5.31 -7.48
CA SER A 11 -3.96 4.41 -6.39
C SER A 11 -2.71 3.98 -5.62
N VAL A 12 -2.82 3.81 -4.30
CA VAL A 12 -1.79 3.14 -3.48
C VAL A 12 -1.61 1.66 -3.86
N PHE A 13 -2.61 1.07 -4.52
CA PHE A 13 -2.56 -0.33 -4.93
C PHE A 13 -1.87 -0.47 -6.29
N ASN A 14 -0.74 -1.19 -6.31
CA ASN A 14 -0.10 -1.54 -7.56
C ASN A 14 -0.92 -2.62 -8.28
N ALA A 15 -1.37 -2.33 -9.51
CA ALA A 15 -2.20 -3.23 -10.30
C ALA A 15 -1.55 -4.60 -10.55
N ASP A 16 -0.22 -4.67 -10.62
CA ASP A 16 0.51 -5.92 -10.85
C ASP A 16 0.36 -6.90 -9.68
N ALA A 17 0.17 -6.39 -8.45
CA ALA A 17 -0.03 -7.19 -7.24
C ALA A 17 -1.50 -7.52 -6.95
N ILE A 18 -2.45 -6.96 -7.71
CA ILE A 18 -3.89 -7.15 -7.48
C ILE A 18 -4.39 -8.37 -8.25
N LYS A 19 -5.18 -9.21 -7.57
CA LYS A 19 -5.91 -10.34 -8.14
C LYS A 19 -7.35 -9.98 -8.47
N ASN A 20 -8.03 -9.29 -7.56
CA ASN A 20 -9.44 -8.94 -7.69
C ASN A 20 -9.76 -7.66 -6.92
N VAL A 21 -10.73 -6.92 -7.44
CA VAL A 21 -11.31 -5.73 -6.80
C VAL A 21 -12.81 -5.87 -6.78
N SER A 22 -13.43 -5.76 -5.61
CA SER A 22 -14.87 -5.80 -5.42
C SER A 22 -15.34 -4.55 -4.69
N LEU A 23 -16.36 -3.90 -5.24
CA LEU A 23 -16.99 -2.73 -4.65
C LEU A 23 -18.42 -3.05 -4.23
N THR A 24 -18.70 -3.02 -2.93
CA THR A 24 -20.03 -3.15 -2.35
C THR A 24 -20.59 -1.77 -2.02
N LYS A 25 -21.69 -1.39 -2.66
CA LYS A 25 -22.39 -0.12 -2.46
C LYS A 25 -23.73 -0.37 -1.76
N GLY A 26 -23.84 0.03 -0.50
CA GLY A 26 -25.04 -0.22 0.30
C GLY A 26 -25.22 -1.70 0.69
N GLY A 27 -26.15 -2.01 1.58
CA GLY A 27 -26.47 -3.39 1.96
C GLY A 27 -25.29 -4.22 2.42
N MET A 28 -24.37 -3.61 3.17
CA MET A 28 -23.10 -4.25 3.53
C MET A 28 -23.32 -5.48 4.41
N PRO A 29 -22.67 -6.62 4.10
CA PRO A 29 -22.66 -7.77 4.98
C PRO A 29 -22.14 -7.42 6.38
N ALA A 30 -22.64 -8.13 7.40
CA ALA A 30 -22.32 -7.85 8.82
C ALA A 30 -20.83 -7.94 9.17
N ASN A 31 -20.03 -8.66 8.37
CA ASN A 31 -18.58 -8.75 8.52
C ASN A 31 -17.82 -7.45 8.17
N TYR A 32 -18.48 -6.48 7.53
CA TYR A 32 -17.94 -5.14 7.23
C TYR A 32 -18.53 -4.09 8.17
N GLY A 33 -18.29 -4.20 9.46
CA GLY A 33 -18.77 -3.23 10.44
C GLY A 33 -18.10 -1.85 10.35
N GLY A 34 -18.74 -0.82 10.89
CA GLY A 34 -18.16 0.52 11.07
C GLY A 34 -18.05 1.39 9.81
N ARG A 35 -18.66 1.01 8.68
CA ARG A 35 -18.71 1.77 7.42
C ARG A 35 -20.15 1.93 6.96
N LEU A 36 -20.51 3.11 6.44
CA LEU A 36 -21.89 3.46 6.08
C LEU A 36 -22.11 3.65 4.58
N ALA A 37 -21.06 3.95 3.80
CA ALA A 37 -21.22 4.32 2.40
C ALA A 37 -20.92 3.15 1.44
N SER A 38 -19.69 2.66 1.44
CA SER A 38 -19.24 1.57 0.56
C SER A 38 -18.01 0.87 1.13
N VAL A 39 -17.77 -0.36 0.68
CA VAL A 39 -16.56 -1.12 0.94
C VAL A 39 -15.91 -1.49 -0.38
N LEU A 40 -14.65 -1.11 -0.53
CA LEU A 40 -13.78 -1.56 -1.60
C LEU A 40 -12.89 -2.68 -1.05
N ASP A 41 -13.14 -3.91 -1.49
CA ASP A 41 -12.35 -5.08 -1.13
C ASP A 41 -11.32 -5.37 -2.22
N ILE A 42 -10.05 -5.38 -1.84
CA ILE A 42 -8.94 -5.59 -2.76
C ILE A 42 -8.17 -6.84 -2.34
N THR A 43 -8.24 -7.85 -3.18
CA THR A 43 -7.52 -9.10 -2.97
C THR A 43 -6.22 -9.09 -3.76
N MET A 44 -5.11 -9.28 -3.07
CA MET A 44 -3.79 -9.41 -3.68
C MET A 44 -3.55 -10.80 -4.26
N LYS A 45 -2.71 -10.89 -5.30
CA LYS A 45 -2.15 -12.16 -5.79
C LYS A 45 -1.38 -12.88 -4.67
N ASP A 46 -1.34 -14.19 -4.73
CA ASP A 46 -0.65 -15.04 -3.75
C ASP A 46 0.83 -15.33 -4.12
N GLY A 47 1.25 -14.91 -5.33
CA GLY A 47 2.52 -15.33 -5.91
C GLY A 47 2.42 -16.71 -6.62
N ASN A 48 3.43 -17.04 -7.39
CA ASN A 48 3.48 -18.31 -8.11
C ASN A 48 4.12 -19.38 -7.22
N TYR A 49 3.51 -20.55 -7.12
CA TYR A 49 3.99 -21.67 -6.30
C TYR A 49 5.01 -22.57 -6.99
N LYS A 50 5.16 -22.46 -8.33
CA LYS A 50 5.97 -23.40 -9.13
C LYS A 50 7.17 -22.73 -9.77
N THR A 51 7.00 -21.52 -10.28
CA THR A 51 8.02 -20.84 -11.08
C THR A 51 8.22 -19.41 -10.62
N PHE A 52 9.45 -18.94 -10.76
CA PHE A 52 9.80 -17.55 -10.54
C PHE A 52 9.39 -16.70 -11.75
N HIS A 53 8.78 -15.56 -11.50
CA HIS A 53 8.43 -14.55 -12.50
C HIS A 53 8.89 -13.19 -12.05
N ALA A 54 9.37 -12.40 -13.02
CA ALA A 54 9.74 -11.01 -12.82
C ALA A 54 9.07 -10.17 -13.92
N ASP A 55 8.24 -9.24 -13.52
CA ASP A 55 7.58 -8.27 -14.39
C ASP A 55 8.14 -6.88 -14.08
N TRP A 56 8.58 -6.17 -15.09
CA TRP A 56 9.09 -4.82 -14.91
C TRP A 56 8.57 -3.89 -16.02
N GLY A 57 8.52 -2.62 -15.71
CA GLY A 57 8.11 -1.61 -16.67
C GLY A 57 8.68 -0.26 -16.32
N ILE A 58 9.16 0.44 -17.37
CA ILE A 58 9.61 1.82 -17.28
C ILE A 58 8.65 2.64 -18.14
N GLY A 59 7.84 3.49 -17.50
CA GLY A 59 6.98 4.42 -18.18
C GLY A 59 7.57 5.82 -18.18
N LEU A 60 6.86 6.79 -18.76
CA LEU A 60 7.30 8.18 -18.80
C LEU A 60 7.39 8.81 -17.39
N ILE A 61 6.50 8.41 -16.48
CA ILE A 61 6.35 9.06 -15.16
C ILE A 61 6.79 8.15 -14.02
N ALA A 62 6.68 6.84 -14.18
CA ALA A 62 6.93 5.87 -13.12
C ALA A 62 7.59 4.59 -13.65
N SER A 63 8.40 3.98 -12.79
CA SER A 63 8.90 2.60 -12.97
C SER A 63 8.24 1.68 -11.97
N ARG A 64 8.12 0.40 -12.35
CA ARG A 64 7.58 -0.66 -11.52
C ARG A 64 8.38 -1.94 -11.69
N LEU A 65 8.42 -2.73 -10.64
CA LEU A 65 9.02 -4.06 -10.62
C LEU A 65 8.17 -4.97 -9.75
N THR A 66 7.81 -6.13 -10.26
CA THR A 66 7.11 -7.17 -9.52
C THR A 66 7.86 -8.48 -9.65
N LEU A 67 8.19 -9.06 -8.52
CA LEU A 67 8.86 -10.35 -8.40
C LEU A 67 7.91 -11.32 -7.69
N GLN A 68 7.76 -12.53 -8.20
CA GLN A 68 6.96 -13.56 -7.55
C GLN A 68 7.53 -14.95 -7.83
N GLY A 69 7.35 -15.85 -6.87
CA GLY A 69 7.85 -17.21 -7.05
C GLY A 69 7.64 -18.08 -5.82
N PRO A 70 8.06 -19.36 -5.90
CA PRO A 70 8.03 -20.26 -4.77
C PRO A 70 9.14 -19.93 -3.76
N ILE A 71 8.81 -19.98 -2.47
CA ILE A 71 9.77 -20.12 -1.38
C ILE A 71 10.01 -21.63 -1.16
N LYS A 72 8.93 -22.40 -1.20
CA LYS A 72 8.94 -23.85 -1.23
C LYS A 72 7.86 -24.29 -2.20
N GLU A 73 8.25 -25.06 -3.21
CA GLU A 73 7.38 -25.51 -4.28
C GLU A 73 6.09 -26.12 -3.73
N ASP A 74 4.95 -25.79 -4.33
CA ASP A 74 3.59 -26.20 -3.97
C ASP A 74 3.15 -25.89 -2.53
N THR A 75 4.01 -25.31 -1.71
CA THR A 75 3.76 -25.09 -0.27
C THR A 75 3.77 -23.62 0.13
N ALA A 76 4.78 -22.86 -0.32
CA ALA A 76 4.94 -21.47 0.05
C ALA A 76 5.35 -20.59 -1.14
N SER A 77 4.75 -19.43 -1.28
CA SER A 77 5.04 -18.48 -2.36
C SER A 77 5.15 -17.06 -1.83
N PHE A 78 5.77 -16.22 -2.62
CA PHE A 78 5.86 -14.79 -2.36
C PHE A 78 5.50 -13.97 -3.58
N ILE A 79 5.07 -12.75 -3.36
CA ILE A 79 5.04 -11.66 -4.32
C ILE A 79 5.57 -10.39 -3.66
N LEU A 80 6.43 -9.68 -4.37
CA LEU A 80 7.01 -8.41 -4.00
C LEU A 80 6.81 -7.46 -5.15
N SER A 81 6.18 -6.32 -4.94
CA SER A 81 5.92 -5.33 -5.98
C SER A 81 6.31 -3.95 -5.49
N GLY A 82 7.14 -3.26 -6.25
CA GLY A 82 7.58 -1.89 -5.96
C GLY A 82 7.33 -0.97 -7.14
N ARG A 83 7.07 0.29 -6.83
CA ARG A 83 6.85 1.35 -7.80
C ARG A 83 7.48 2.66 -7.31
N ARG A 84 8.02 3.46 -8.22
CA ARG A 84 8.47 4.82 -7.95
C ARG A 84 8.14 5.73 -9.12
N THR A 85 7.62 6.92 -8.82
CA THR A 85 7.55 8.02 -9.78
C THR A 85 8.85 8.83 -9.75
N TYR A 86 9.17 9.48 -10.86
CA TYR A 86 10.36 10.30 -11.01
C TYR A 86 10.06 11.62 -11.71
N ILE A 87 8.88 12.19 -11.44
CA ILE A 87 8.48 13.51 -11.93
C ILE A 87 9.50 14.56 -11.47
N ASP A 88 9.99 14.44 -10.24
CA ASP A 88 11.07 15.24 -9.68
C ASP A 88 12.33 15.25 -10.54
N VAL A 89 12.73 14.11 -11.08
CA VAL A 89 13.91 13.96 -11.95
C VAL A 89 13.64 14.52 -13.34
N LEU A 90 12.44 14.29 -13.90
CA LEU A 90 12.07 14.73 -15.25
C LEU A 90 11.87 16.25 -15.35
N THR A 91 11.34 16.86 -14.30
CA THR A 91 11.10 18.30 -14.27
C THR A 91 12.35 19.12 -13.97
N ARG A 92 13.33 18.52 -13.28
CA ARG A 92 14.58 19.19 -12.89
C ARG A 92 15.33 19.86 -14.05
N PRO A 93 15.58 19.22 -15.21
CA PRO A 93 16.25 19.88 -16.32
C PRO A 93 15.40 20.92 -17.04
N LEU A 94 14.07 20.94 -16.78
CA LEU A 94 13.14 21.91 -17.36
C LEU A 94 13.00 23.18 -16.51
N ILE A 95 13.43 23.15 -15.25
CA ILE A 95 13.41 24.27 -14.31
C ILE A 95 14.86 24.75 -14.18
N PRO A 96 15.22 25.91 -14.77
CA PRO A 96 16.58 26.49 -14.63
C PRO A 96 16.95 26.67 -13.15
N ASP A 97 18.20 26.46 -12.81
CA ASP A 97 18.70 26.67 -11.44
C ASP A 97 18.50 28.13 -10.96
N THR A 98 18.39 29.05 -11.89
CA THR A 98 18.08 30.48 -11.63
C THR A 98 16.59 30.75 -11.45
N SER A 99 15.72 29.75 -11.66
CA SER A 99 14.28 29.91 -11.45
C SER A 99 13.96 30.02 -9.97
N ALA A 100 13.01 30.90 -9.64
CA ALA A 100 12.44 30.95 -8.29
C ALA A 100 11.90 29.60 -7.76
N PHE A 101 11.50 28.70 -8.67
CA PHE A 101 10.95 27.39 -8.34
C PHE A 101 11.98 26.26 -8.38
N SER A 102 13.27 26.58 -8.49
CA SER A 102 14.33 25.56 -8.43
C SER A 102 14.26 24.77 -7.14
N GLY A 103 14.36 23.44 -7.24
CA GLY A 103 14.20 22.53 -6.09
C GLY A 103 12.77 22.12 -5.75
N SER A 104 11.75 22.67 -6.47
CA SER A 104 10.37 22.16 -6.36
C SER A 104 10.21 20.83 -7.07
N GLY A 105 9.36 19.94 -6.52
CA GLY A 105 9.12 18.66 -7.14
C GLY A 105 8.16 17.78 -6.35
N TYR A 106 7.79 16.68 -6.99
CA TYR A 106 6.96 15.64 -6.39
C TYR A 106 7.45 14.25 -6.80
N PHE A 107 7.49 13.34 -5.85
CA PHE A 107 7.65 11.93 -6.13
C PHE A 107 6.90 11.10 -5.09
N PHE A 108 6.60 9.87 -5.45
CA PHE A 108 6.21 8.85 -4.49
C PHE A 108 6.92 7.53 -4.81
N TYR A 109 6.97 6.68 -3.81
CA TYR A 109 7.34 5.28 -3.96
C TYR A 109 6.50 4.41 -3.05
N ASP A 110 6.23 3.21 -3.50
CA ASP A 110 5.52 2.20 -2.74
C ASP A 110 6.14 0.82 -2.90
N LEU A 111 5.91 0.01 -1.90
CA LEU A 111 6.32 -1.38 -1.82
C LEU A 111 5.16 -2.19 -1.25
N THR A 112 4.81 -3.27 -1.92
CA THR A 112 3.82 -4.23 -1.49
C THR A 112 4.44 -5.61 -1.47
N ALA A 113 4.26 -6.35 -0.38
CA ALA A 113 4.76 -7.70 -0.23
C ALA A 113 3.68 -8.62 0.30
N LYS A 114 3.66 -9.88 -0.14
CA LYS A 114 2.82 -10.93 0.42
C LYS A 114 3.54 -12.26 0.40
N LEU A 115 3.45 -12.96 1.51
CA LEU A 115 3.85 -14.35 1.68
C LEU A 115 2.59 -15.18 1.90
N ASN A 116 2.56 -16.34 1.29
CA ASN A 116 1.50 -17.31 1.43
C ASN A 116 2.14 -18.67 1.75
N TRP A 117 1.72 -19.28 2.84
CA TRP A 117 2.27 -20.54 3.31
C TRP A 117 1.17 -21.51 3.71
N ARG A 118 1.12 -22.67 3.05
CA ARG A 118 0.30 -23.82 3.45
C ARG A 118 1.08 -24.64 4.47
N LEU A 119 0.74 -24.45 5.75
CA LEU A 119 1.38 -25.16 6.87
C LEU A 119 0.94 -26.62 6.94
N SER A 120 -0.35 -26.88 6.65
CA SER A 120 -0.95 -28.22 6.58
C SER A 120 -2.14 -28.19 5.60
N ASP A 121 -2.86 -29.28 5.46
CA ASP A 121 -4.10 -29.34 4.68
C ASP A 121 -5.22 -28.50 5.33
N LYS A 122 -5.10 -28.24 6.64
CA LYS A 122 -6.08 -27.45 7.41
C LYS A 122 -5.63 -26.03 7.71
N ASP A 123 -4.34 -25.73 7.58
CA ASP A 123 -3.76 -24.47 8.03
C ASP A 123 -3.06 -23.72 6.92
N ARG A 124 -3.44 -22.46 6.73
CA ARG A 124 -2.79 -21.56 5.79
C ARG A 124 -2.49 -20.23 6.45
N LEU A 125 -1.27 -19.74 6.27
CA LEU A 125 -0.80 -18.47 6.81
C LEU A 125 -0.51 -17.50 5.68
N PHE A 126 -0.94 -16.25 5.86
CA PHE A 126 -0.65 -15.13 4.95
C PHE A 126 -0.03 -14.00 5.74
N LEU A 127 1.12 -13.52 5.30
CA LEU A 127 1.72 -12.30 5.78
C LEU A 127 1.73 -11.30 4.63
N SER A 128 1.17 -10.12 4.86
CA SER A 128 1.14 -9.05 3.85
C SER A 128 1.66 -7.76 4.45
N GLY A 129 2.34 -6.97 3.64
CA GLY A 129 2.83 -5.66 4.01
C GLY A 129 2.68 -4.66 2.87
N TYR A 130 2.44 -3.42 3.24
CA TYR A 130 2.46 -2.27 2.36
C TYR A 130 3.25 -1.15 3.02
N PHE A 131 4.06 -0.48 2.23
CA PHE A 131 4.74 0.75 2.59
C PHE A 131 4.66 1.72 1.41
N GLY A 132 4.22 2.94 1.66
CA GLY A 132 4.17 3.97 0.64
C GLY A 132 4.45 5.34 1.23
N ARG A 133 5.17 6.16 0.47
CA ARG A 133 5.51 7.53 0.85
C ARG A 133 5.43 8.45 -0.34
N ASP A 134 4.80 9.59 -0.13
CA ASP A 134 4.74 10.74 -1.02
C ASP A 134 5.56 11.87 -0.43
N VAL A 135 6.21 12.63 -1.31
CA VAL A 135 6.95 13.84 -0.93
C VAL A 135 6.66 14.91 -1.97
N PHE A 136 6.02 15.98 -1.53
CA PHE A 136 5.83 17.17 -2.31
C PHE A 136 6.67 18.30 -1.71
N THR A 137 7.55 18.89 -2.52
CA THR A 137 8.39 20.01 -2.13
C THR A 137 8.06 21.18 -3.03
N PHE A 138 7.82 22.32 -2.44
CA PHE A 138 7.69 23.60 -3.13
C PHE A 138 8.76 24.56 -2.62
N ASN A 139 9.47 25.18 -3.54
CA ASN A 139 10.46 26.18 -3.25
C ASN A 139 10.16 27.44 -4.06
N ASN A 140 10.25 28.60 -3.43
CA ASN A 140 10.21 29.88 -4.11
C ASN A 140 11.33 30.78 -3.56
N ALA A 141 12.39 30.89 -4.31
CA ALA A 141 13.59 31.64 -3.92
C ALA A 141 13.33 33.19 -3.87
N ASP A 142 12.44 33.72 -4.70
CA ASP A 142 12.11 35.16 -4.71
C ASP A 142 11.35 35.59 -3.45
N LEU A 143 10.55 34.65 -2.89
CA LEU A 143 9.80 34.87 -1.66
C LEU A 143 10.55 34.36 -0.42
N ASP A 144 11.75 33.83 -0.59
CA ASP A 144 12.49 33.14 0.47
C ASP A 144 11.59 32.13 1.24
N PHE A 145 10.84 31.33 0.49
CA PHE A 145 9.87 30.45 1.09
C PHE A 145 9.96 29.02 0.53
N THR A 146 10.06 28.04 1.43
CA THR A 146 10.06 26.64 1.09
C THR A 146 9.03 25.92 1.95
N PHE A 147 8.26 24.99 1.36
CA PHE A 147 7.50 24.02 2.14
C PHE A 147 7.65 22.60 1.59
N ASN A 148 7.53 21.64 2.49
CA ASN A 148 7.64 20.22 2.22
C ASN A 148 6.45 19.50 2.87
N VAL A 149 5.79 18.66 2.10
CA VAL A 149 4.62 17.90 2.55
C VAL A 149 4.89 16.42 2.33
N PRO A 150 5.53 15.74 3.29
CA PRO A 150 5.63 14.28 3.27
C PRO A 150 4.41 13.64 3.91
N TRP A 151 3.87 12.60 3.26
CA TRP A 151 2.87 11.71 3.88
C TRP A 151 3.11 10.27 3.46
N GLY A 152 2.60 9.33 4.24
CA GLY A 152 2.77 7.91 3.93
C GLY A 152 1.96 6.99 4.80
N ASN A 153 1.85 5.75 4.33
CA ASN A 153 1.22 4.64 5.03
C ASN A 153 2.18 3.47 5.16
N SER A 154 2.14 2.82 6.32
CA SER A 154 2.72 1.50 6.52
C SER A 154 1.64 0.57 7.06
N THR A 155 1.47 -0.60 6.46
CA THR A 155 0.49 -1.58 6.92
C THR A 155 1.12 -2.95 6.92
N ALA A 156 0.90 -3.70 8.00
CA ALA A 156 1.25 -5.11 8.11
C ALA A 156 0.00 -5.91 8.48
N SER A 157 -0.17 -7.08 7.89
CA SER A 157 -1.31 -7.96 8.13
C SER A 157 -0.84 -9.41 8.20
N LEU A 158 -1.21 -10.09 9.27
CA LEU A 158 -1.05 -11.52 9.44
C LEU A 158 -2.43 -12.15 9.46
N ARG A 159 -2.68 -13.10 8.57
CA ARG A 159 -3.94 -13.85 8.52
C ARG A 159 -3.68 -15.33 8.58
N TRP A 160 -4.34 -16.01 9.50
CA TRP A 160 -4.35 -17.46 9.63
C TRP A 160 -5.74 -17.99 9.32
N ASN A 161 -5.81 -18.92 8.37
CA ASN A 161 -7.00 -19.70 8.04
C ASN A 161 -6.86 -21.09 8.63
N HIS A 162 -7.86 -21.54 9.38
CA HIS A 162 -7.91 -22.89 9.93
C HIS A 162 -9.23 -23.59 9.62
N LEU A 163 -9.14 -24.81 9.10
CA LEU A 163 -10.27 -25.71 8.84
C LEU A 163 -10.42 -26.67 10.01
N PHE A 164 -11.44 -26.49 10.86
CA PHE A 164 -11.75 -27.48 11.90
C PHE A 164 -12.27 -28.79 11.29
N ASN A 165 -13.19 -28.66 10.34
CA ASN A 165 -13.77 -29.74 9.54
C ASN A 165 -14.37 -29.17 8.24
N ASP A 166 -15.04 -30.02 7.44
CA ASP A 166 -15.61 -29.62 6.14
C ASP A 166 -16.73 -28.57 6.23
N ARG A 167 -17.24 -28.31 7.44
CA ARG A 167 -18.36 -27.38 7.67
C ARG A 167 -17.96 -26.14 8.44
N LEU A 168 -16.86 -26.17 9.19
CA LEU A 168 -16.45 -25.05 10.05
C LEU A 168 -15.01 -24.63 9.77
N PHE A 169 -14.84 -23.36 9.45
CA PHE A 169 -13.51 -22.76 9.37
C PHE A 169 -13.47 -21.39 10.05
N VAL A 170 -12.27 -20.96 10.37
CA VAL A 170 -12.00 -19.67 10.98
C VAL A 170 -10.94 -18.90 10.18
N ASN A 171 -11.14 -17.59 10.07
CA ASN A 171 -10.14 -16.62 9.63
C ASN A 171 -9.78 -15.73 10.81
N THR A 172 -8.55 -15.80 11.28
CA THR A 172 -8.01 -14.90 12.29
C THR A 172 -7.05 -13.93 11.60
N SER A 173 -7.29 -12.63 11.76
CA SER A 173 -6.48 -11.59 11.12
C SER A 173 -6.04 -10.57 12.16
N ALA A 174 -4.73 -10.30 12.19
CA ALA A 174 -4.14 -9.18 12.93
C ALA A 174 -3.62 -8.15 11.92
N VAL A 175 -3.99 -6.90 12.08
CA VAL A 175 -3.61 -5.82 11.17
C VAL A 175 -3.02 -4.68 11.99
N PHE A 176 -1.90 -4.16 11.55
CA PHE A 176 -1.27 -2.94 12.07
C PHE A 176 -1.15 -1.92 10.96
N THR A 177 -1.48 -0.66 11.25
CA THR A 177 -1.39 0.45 10.30
C THR A 177 -0.78 1.66 11.00
N ASP A 178 0.14 2.33 10.30
CA ASP A 178 0.74 3.59 10.70
C ASP A 178 0.63 4.57 9.51
N TYR A 179 -0.11 5.65 9.70
CA TYR A 179 -0.22 6.76 8.75
C TYR A 179 0.42 8.00 9.35
N ASN A 180 1.27 8.65 8.58
CA ASN A 180 1.95 9.88 8.97
C ASN A 180 1.80 10.93 7.87
N PHE A 181 1.53 12.15 8.30
CA PHE A 181 1.49 13.35 7.49
C PHE A 181 2.29 14.45 8.18
N ALA A 182 3.05 15.22 7.44
CA ALA A 182 3.64 16.44 7.94
C ALA A 182 3.52 17.58 6.90
N PHE A 183 3.46 18.80 7.41
CA PHE A 183 3.60 20.02 6.65
C PHE A 183 4.71 20.82 7.31
N GLU A 184 5.79 20.99 6.59
CA GLU A 184 6.99 21.69 7.05
C GLU A 184 7.23 22.88 6.13
N GLY A 185 7.47 24.05 6.66
CA GLY A 185 7.71 25.22 5.83
C GLY A 185 8.40 26.33 6.57
N GLY A 186 8.84 27.33 5.81
CA GLY A 186 9.47 28.49 6.39
C GLY A 186 10.31 29.27 5.40
N SER A 187 10.98 30.27 5.95
CA SER A 187 11.95 31.14 5.30
C SER A 187 13.26 31.14 6.09
N SER A 188 14.25 31.92 5.65
CA SER A 188 15.55 32.06 6.32
C SER A 188 15.45 32.51 7.80
N GLY A 189 14.34 33.18 8.18
CA GLY A 189 14.14 33.70 9.56
C GLY A 189 13.14 32.88 10.40
N PHE A 190 12.38 31.98 9.81
CA PHE A 190 11.30 31.28 10.50
C PHE A 190 11.03 29.91 9.88
N THR A 191 10.92 28.87 10.71
CA THR A 191 10.49 27.55 10.29
C THR A 191 9.37 27.04 11.17
N PHE A 192 8.41 26.30 10.59
CA PHE A 192 7.35 25.63 11.31
C PHE A 192 7.16 24.20 10.81
N ARG A 193 6.63 23.35 11.67
CA ARG A 193 6.24 21.99 11.34
C ARG A 193 4.90 21.67 12.00
N LEU A 194 3.96 21.24 11.18
CA LEU A 194 2.71 20.61 11.61
C LEU A 194 2.79 19.14 11.25
N SER A 195 2.54 18.26 12.19
CA SER A 195 2.52 16.81 11.94
C SER A 195 1.27 16.18 12.54
N SER A 196 0.74 15.19 11.85
CA SER A 196 -0.38 14.38 12.28
C SER A 196 -0.12 12.93 11.90
N GLY A 197 -0.63 11.99 12.70
CA GLY A 197 -0.48 10.57 12.44
C GLY A 197 -1.61 9.78 13.06
N ILE A 198 -1.86 8.61 12.50
CA ILE A 198 -2.82 7.63 13.01
C ILE A 198 -2.12 6.29 13.07
N ARG A 199 -2.11 5.71 14.26
CA ARG A 199 -1.58 4.36 14.49
C ARG A 199 -2.70 3.49 14.99
N ASP A 200 -2.95 2.37 14.31
CA ASP A 200 -4.08 1.51 14.59
C ASP A 200 -3.67 0.03 14.56
N GLY A 201 -4.21 -0.73 15.49
CA GLY A 201 -4.07 -2.17 15.60
C GLY A 201 -5.44 -2.83 15.65
N ASN A 202 -5.68 -3.82 14.80
CA ASN A 202 -6.95 -4.53 14.71
C ASN A 202 -6.73 -6.04 14.78
N LEU A 203 -7.54 -6.72 15.60
CA LEU A 203 -7.64 -8.18 15.63
C LEU A 203 -9.07 -8.56 15.26
N LYS A 204 -9.21 -9.38 14.23
CA LYS A 204 -10.49 -9.85 13.72
C LYS A 204 -10.51 -11.36 13.63
N GLN A 205 -11.64 -11.96 14.02
CA GLN A 205 -11.87 -13.39 13.91
C GLN A 205 -13.24 -13.63 13.28
N ASP A 206 -13.25 -14.30 12.13
CA ASP A 206 -14.47 -14.64 11.39
C ASP A 206 -14.64 -16.15 11.37
N PHE A 207 -15.72 -16.65 11.96
CA PHE A 207 -16.13 -18.04 11.86
C PHE A 207 -17.15 -18.18 10.74
N THR A 208 -16.97 -19.18 9.90
CA THR A 208 -17.94 -19.55 8.88
C THR A 208 -18.37 -20.99 9.08
N TYR A 209 -19.68 -21.20 9.16
CA TYR A 209 -20.30 -22.52 9.35
C TYR A 209 -21.31 -22.82 8.23
N TYR A 210 -21.15 -23.96 7.59
CA TYR A 210 -22.06 -24.48 6.57
C TYR A 210 -22.88 -25.64 7.16
N PRO A 211 -24.16 -25.43 7.54
CA PRO A 211 -24.96 -26.47 8.17
C PRO A 211 -25.32 -27.63 7.24
N ASN A 212 -25.42 -27.34 5.93
CA ASN A 212 -25.81 -28.30 4.89
C ASN A 212 -24.71 -28.34 3.80
N SER A 213 -23.89 -29.35 3.83
CA SER A 213 -22.95 -29.70 2.76
C SER A 213 -23.30 -31.08 2.22
#